data_77fe00e04704918928d8ecb090be673e
#
_entry.id   77fe00e04704918928d8ecb090be673e
#
_cell.length_a   1.000
_cell.length_b   1.000
_cell.length_c   1.000
_cell.angle_alpha   90.00
_cell.angle_beta   90.00
_cell.angle_gamma   90.00
#
_symmetry.space_group_name_H-M   'P 1'
#
loop_
_entity.id
_entity.type
_entity.pdbx_description
1 polymer ?
#
loop_
_entity_poly.entity_id
_entity_poly.type
_entity_poly.pdbx_seq_one_letter_code
_entity_poly.pdbx_strand_id
1 'polypeptide(L)'
;MIEWSSQGQAHTAQWRSESGASAPRRVIAADDTLPADTAYRMACEGTGLLWTGDFQNARMLLQALMRRADRKPRKVAAKAAQKAAAATPAEAFHLHRQAQAQRARVLSSVLIVLEGDYTIALRRAPDLRQACTEAWGPASGNRVVASLRELLGLVGAHEWRKKGVEIPALGAPPGNRIHPHYGVFSPVRGEYVDLVAQAPLPSKTLAFDVGVGTGVLSAVLARRGVQRVVATDQDPRALTCARENLQRLGLTGRVELQQQDLFPEGKAPLVVCNPPWLPARASSPIERAVYDEGSGMLRGFLAGLGAHLEPGGEGWLIL
;
A
#
# COMPACT_ATOMS: atom_id res chain seq x y z
N MET A 1 2.72 7.57 -21.76
CA MET A 1 3.88 7.04 -22.51
C MET A 1 5.13 7.71 -21.98
N ILE A 2 6.27 7.05 -22.10
CA ILE A 2 7.60 7.57 -21.80
C ILE A 2 8.48 7.32 -23.02
N GLU A 3 9.35 8.27 -23.35
CA GLU A 3 10.21 8.22 -24.53
C GLU A 3 11.67 8.42 -24.10
N TRP A 4 12.57 7.71 -24.74
CA TRP A 4 14.01 7.89 -24.56
C TRP A 4 14.78 7.51 -25.81
N SER A 5 16.01 7.98 -25.92
CA SER A 5 16.92 7.59 -26.99
C SER A 5 18.05 6.75 -26.43
N SER A 6 18.34 5.64 -27.08
CA SER A 6 19.50 4.77 -26.79
C SER A 6 20.15 4.32 -28.08
N GLN A 7 21.46 4.44 -28.18
CA GLN A 7 22.24 4.07 -29.38
C GLN A 7 21.71 4.69 -30.69
N GLY A 8 21.21 5.95 -30.61
CA GLY A 8 20.66 6.67 -31.77
C GLY A 8 19.25 6.25 -32.18
N GLN A 9 18.62 5.30 -31.49
CA GLN A 9 17.25 4.87 -31.73
C GLN A 9 16.30 5.46 -30.68
N ALA A 10 15.12 5.91 -31.11
CA ALA A 10 14.04 6.33 -30.24
C ALA A 10 13.24 5.11 -29.78
N HIS A 11 12.99 5.04 -28.50
CA HIS A 11 12.20 3.99 -27.87
C HIS A 11 11.00 4.61 -27.14
N THR A 12 9.89 3.89 -27.10
CA THR A 12 8.70 4.26 -26.34
C THR A 12 8.22 3.07 -25.49
N ALA A 13 7.64 3.36 -24.35
CA ALA A 13 6.97 2.38 -23.51
C ALA A 13 5.82 3.02 -22.71
N GLN A 14 4.97 2.19 -22.14
CA GLN A 14 3.93 2.66 -21.24
C GLN A 14 4.57 3.07 -19.90
N TRP A 15 4.33 4.30 -19.47
CA TRP A 15 4.68 4.69 -18.10
C TRP A 15 3.70 4.11 -17.10
N ARG A 16 4.21 3.52 -16.05
CA ARG A 16 3.40 3.00 -14.95
C ARG A 16 3.90 3.51 -13.61
N SER A 17 2.97 4.00 -12.81
CA SER A 17 3.21 4.42 -11.43
C SER A 17 1.97 4.17 -10.60
N GLU A 18 2.10 3.40 -9.54
CA GLU A 18 1.02 3.12 -8.59
C GLU A 18 0.70 4.33 -7.71
N SER A 19 1.67 5.24 -7.54
CA SER A 19 1.45 6.52 -6.87
C SER A 19 0.74 7.55 -7.74
N GLY A 20 0.45 7.24 -9.01
CA GLY A 20 -0.11 8.20 -9.95
C GLY A 20 0.87 9.31 -10.37
N ALA A 21 2.18 9.14 -10.09
CA ALA A 21 3.19 10.10 -10.49
C ALA A 21 3.29 10.19 -12.01
N SER A 22 3.38 11.41 -12.53
CA SER A 22 3.61 11.64 -13.96
C SER A 22 4.98 11.11 -14.39
N ALA A 23 5.09 10.69 -15.65
CA ALA A 23 6.37 10.31 -16.23
C ALA A 23 7.39 11.46 -16.13
N PRO A 24 8.68 11.16 -15.90
CA PRO A 24 9.73 12.18 -15.95
C PRO A 24 9.75 12.89 -17.32
N ARG A 25 9.88 14.21 -17.30
CA ARG A 25 9.94 15.00 -18.56
C ARG A 25 11.23 14.75 -19.35
N ARG A 26 12.29 14.43 -18.66
CA ARG A 26 13.59 14.11 -19.24
C ARG A 26 14.00 12.72 -18.79
N VAL A 27 14.39 11.88 -19.73
CA VAL A 27 14.90 10.52 -19.48
C VAL A 27 16.22 10.36 -20.20
N ILE A 28 17.19 9.79 -19.50
CA ILE A 28 18.51 9.44 -20.07
C ILE A 28 18.79 7.96 -19.81
N ALA A 29 19.46 7.29 -20.73
CA ALA A 29 20.03 5.98 -20.48
C ALA A 29 21.18 6.11 -19.47
N ALA A 30 21.23 5.21 -18.51
CA ALA A 30 22.23 5.17 -17.45
C ALA A 30 22.66 3.72 -17.19
N ASP A 31 23.93 3.53 -16.86
CA ASP A 31 24.52 2.23 -16.62
C ASP A 31 25.46 2.23 -15.41
N ASP A 32 26.20 1.15 -15.26
CA ASP A 32 27.12 0.90 -14.15
C ASP A 32 28.26 1.94 -14.03
N THR A 33 28.49 2.76 -15.05
CA THR A 33 29.53 3.81 -15.07
C THR A 33 29.06 5.13 -14.45
N LEU A 34 27.75 5.32 -14.22
CA LEU A 34 27.19 6.56 -13.69
C LEU A 34 27.53 6.77 -12.22
N PRO A 35 28.33 7.82 -11.85
CA PRO A 35 28.63 8.09 -10.45
C PRO A 35 27.37 8.49 -9.65
N ALA A 36 27.27 7.99 -8.42
CA ALA A 36 26.10 8.22 -7.58
C ALA A 36 25.84 9.71 -7.23
N ASP A 37 26.89 10.56 -7.19
CA ASP A 37 26.71 12.00 -6.95
C ASP A 37 26.13 12.71 -8.18
N THR A 38 26.53 12.31 -9.37
CA THR A 38 25.94 12.78 -10.64
C THR A 38 24.50 12.33 -10.77
N ALA A 39 24.22 11.05 -10.48
CA ALA A 39 22.86 10.49 -10.47
C ALA A 39 21.96 11.24 -9.49
N TYR A 40 22.43 11.54 -8.28
CA TYR A 40 21.66 12.28 -7.28
C TYR A 40 21.31 13.70 -7.74
N ARG A 41 22.28 14.43 -8.32
CA ARG A 41 22.04 15.77 -8.88
C ARG A 41 20.97 15.73 -9.97
N MET A 42 21.09 14.81 -10.94
CA MET A 42 20.12 14.63 -12.02
C MET A 42 18.74 14.25 -11.49
N ALA A 43 18.66 13.38 -10.50
CA ALA A 43 17.40 13.00 -9.85
C ALA A 43 16.73 14.22 -9.14
N CYS A 44 17.51 15.08 -8.50
CA CYS A 44 17.01 16.32 -7.90
C CYS A 44 16.46 17.30 -8.94
N GLU A 45 17.04 17.29 -10.15
CA GLU A 45 16.57 18.08 -11.32
C GLU A 45 15.34 17.46 -12.01
N GLY A 46 14.88 16.27 -11.56
CA GLY A 46 13.72 15.56 -12.11
C GLY A 46 14.01 14.71 -13.33
N THR A 47 15.29 14.38 -13.59
CA THR A 47 15.68 13.48 -14.68
C THR A 47 15.45 12.02 -14.28
N GLY A 48 14.76 11.24 -15.12
CA GLY A 48 14.64 9.80 -15.03
C GLY A 48 15.91 9.12 -15.57
N LEU A 49 16.45 8.20 -14.81
CA LEU A 49 17.67 7.41 -15.13
C LEU A 49 17.22 6.03 -15.57
N LEU A 50 17.03 5.82 -16.89
CA LEU A 50 16.65 4.53 -17.44
C LEU A 50 17.85 3.60 -17.40
N TRP A 51 17.77 2.59 -16.56
CA TRP A 51 18.89 1.71 -16.29
C TRP A 51 19.08 0.66 -17.39
N THR A 52 20.30 0.53 -17.87
CA THR A 52 20.72 -0.42 -18.91
C THR A 52 21.85 -1.35 -18.46
N GLY A 53 22.40 -1.11 -17.26
CA GLY A 53 23.46 -1.90 -16.64
C GLY A 53 22.92 -3.09 -15.84
N ASP A 54 23.73 -3.55 -14.89
CA ASP A 54 23.37 -4.67 -14.02
C ASP A 54 22.28 -4.28 -13.00
N PHE A 55 21.27 -5.12 -12.83
CA PHE A 55 20.13 -4.86 -11.92
C PHE A 55 20.57 -4.68 -10.46
N GLN A 56 21.58 -5.43 -9.99
CA GLN A 56 22.06 -5.27 -8.62
C GLN A 56 22.76 -3.93 -8.41
N ASN A 57 23.45 -3.43 -9.45
CA ASN A 57 24.06 -2.10 -9.42
C ASN A 57 23.00 -0.99 -9.43
N ALA A 58 21.87 -1.18 -10.14
CA ALA A 58 20.71 -0.28 -10.01
C ALA A 58 20.19 -0.21 -8.56
N ARG A 59 20.10 -1.36 -7.87
CA ARG A 59 19.72 -1.40 -6.45
C ARG A 59 20.73 -0.70 -5.54
N MET A 60 22.02 -0.88 -5.80
CA MET A 60 23.10 -0.19 -5.06
C MET A 60 23.03 1.32 -5.29
N LEU A 61 22.77 1.76 -6.54
CA LEU A 61 22.56 3.17 -6.85
C LEU A 61 21.34 3.72 -6.09
N LEU A 62 20.21 3.03 -6.10
CA LEU A 62 19.02 3.45 -5.35
C LEU A 62 19.31 3.61 -3.85
N GLN A 63 20.06 2.69 -3.24
CA GLN A 63 20.51 2.81 -1.84
C GLN A 63 21.43 4.02 -1.63
N ALA A 64 22.31 4.29 -2.59
CA ALA A 64 23.18 5.46 -2.55
C ALA A 64 22.40 6.77 -2.66
N LEU A 65 21.37 6.84 -3.51
CA LEU A 65 20.45 7.98 -3.61
C LEU A 65 19.66 8.16 -2.29
N MET A 66 19.22 7.07 -1.67
CA MET A 66 18.52 7.10 -0.38
C MET A 66 19.40 7.73 0.69
N ARG A 67 20.63 7.25 0.87
CA ARG A 67 21.57 7.83 1.84
C ARG A 67 21.84 9.31 1.61
N ARG A 68 21.88 9.76 0.35
CA ARG A 68 22.07 11.17 -0.01
C ARG A 68 20.84 12.02 0.28
N ALA A 69 19.64 11.51 -0.06
CA ALA A 69 18.39 12.17 0.23
C ALA A 69 18.15 12.37 1.73
N ASP A 70 18.62 11.42 2.55
CA ASP A 70 18.49 11.47 4.02
C ASP A 70 19.58 12.33 4.68
N ARG A 71 20.69 12.61 3.98
CA ARG A 71 21.80 13.41 4.49
C ARG A 71 21.51 14.90 4.38
N LYS A 72 20.99 15.52 5.45
CA LYS A 72 20.84 16.98 5.51
C LYS A 72 22.17 17.65 5.87
N PRO A 73 22.68 18.60 5.07
CA PRO A 73 23.81 19.44 5.49
C PRO A 73 23.48 20.14 6.82
N ARG A 74 24.43 20.21 7.75
CA ARG A 74 24.22 20.76 9.11
C ARG A 74 23.53 22.14 9.12
N LYS A 75 23.94 23.04 8.21
CA LYS A 75 23.34 24.39 8.07
C LYS A 75 21.89 24.34 7.59
N VAL A 76 21.56 23.44 6.66
CA VAL A 76 20.20 23.26 6.13
C VAL A 76 19.32 22.59 7.19
N ALA A 77 19.85 21.64 7.95
CA ALA A 77 19.14 21.00 9.05
C ALA A 77 18.82 22.00 10.18
N ALA A 78 19.76 22.87 10.56
CA ALA A 78 19.53 23.90 11.57
C ALA A 78 18.45 24.92 11.13
N LYS A 79 18.51 25.41 9.89
CA LYS A 79 17.49 26.33 9.34
C LYS A 79 16.12 25.69 9.21
N ALA A 80 16.06 24.41 8.81
CA ALA A 80 14.82 23.64 8.75
C ALA A 80 14.23 23.39 10.14
N ALA A 81 15.06 23.07 11.14
CA ALA A 81 14.65 22.89 12.52
C ALA A 81 14.10 24.20 13.12
N GLN A 82 14.76 25.33 12.86
CA GLN A 82 14.31 26.65 13.30
C GLN A 82 12.96 27.04 12.66
N LYS A 83 12.77 26.74 11.37
CA LYS A 83 11.51 26.96 10.66
C LYS A 83 10.40 26.04 11.18
N ALA A 84 10.70 24.79 11.47
CA ALA A 84 9.75 23.84 12.05
C ALA A 84 9.36 24.20 13.49
N ALA A 85 10.30 24.72 14.29
CA ALA A 85 10.02 25.16 15.67
C ALA A 85 9.14 26.42 15.73
N ALA A 86 9.15 27.26 14.67
CA ALA A 86 8.30 28.45 14.54
C ALA A 86 6.97 28.17 13.82
N ALA A 87 6.78 26.98 13.28
CA ALA A 87 5.60 26.62 12.50
C ALA A 87 4.46 26.10 13.39
N THR A 88 3.23 26.40 13.01
CA THR A 88 2.07 25.75 13.59
C THR A 88 2.09 24.23 13.30
N PRO A 89 1.37 23.39 14.07
CA PRO A 89 1.31 21.95 13.80
C PRO A 89 0.91 21.61 12.35
N ALA A 90 -0.02 22.36 11.76
CA ALA A 90 -0.45 22.21 10.38
C ALA A 90 0.68 22.53 9.37
N GLU A 91 1.39 23.64 9.57
CA GLU A 91 2.53 24.02 8.72
C GLU A 91 3.68 23.00 8.84
N ALA A 92 3.97 22.54 10.06
CA ALA A 92 4.97 21.48 10.28
C ALA A 92 4.61 20.19 9.54
N PHE A 93 3.35 19.80 9.57
CA PHE A 93 2.82 18.65 8.80
C PHE A 93 2.99 18.86 7.29
N HIS A 94 2.62 20.01 6.75
CA HIS A 94 2.78 20.33 5.33
C HIS A 94 4.24 20.32 4.88
N LEU A 95 5.15 20.91 5.67
CA LEU A 95 6.59 20.88 5.41
C LEU A 95 7.14 19.45 5.40
N HIS A 96 6.70 18.64 6.34
CA HIS A 96 7.07 17.22 6.38
C HIS A 96 6.59 16.48 5.13
N ARG A 97 5.32 16.64 4.75
CA ARG A 97 4.74 16.04 3.53
C ARG A 97 5.48 16.46 2.26
N GLN A 98 5.83 17.75 2.16
CA GLN A 98 6.60 18.27 1.03
C GLN A 98 8.01 17.63 0.95
N ALA A 99 8.69 17.49 2.09
CA ALA A 99 9.99 16.84 2.15
C ALA A 99 9.90 15.36 1.76
N GLN A 100 8.88 14.66 2.22
CA GLN A 100 8.63 13.25 1.84
C GLN A 100 8.32 13.12 0.34
N ALA A 101 7.51 14.00 -0.23
CA ALA A 101 7.20 14.00 -1.66
C ALA A 101 8.46 14.26 -2.51
N GLN A 102 9.34 15.19 -2.10
CA GLN A 102 10.62 15.45 -2.76
C GLN A 102 11.54 14.22 -2.67
N ARG A 103 11.65 13.62 -1.49
CA ARG A 103 12.42 12.39 -1.29
C ARG A 103 11.89 11.26 -2.18
N ALA A 104 10.58 11.07 -2.21
CA ALA A 104 9.95 10.06 -3.05
C ALA A 104 10.28 10.25 -4.53
N ARG A 105 10.23 11.49 -5.04
CA ARG A 105 10.62 11.82 -6.42
C ARG A 105 12.06 11.41 -6.75
N VAL A 106 13.01 11.78 -5.89
CA VAL A 106 14.43 11.43 -6.08
C VAL A 106 14.61 9.92 -6.11
N LEU A 107 13.97 9.18 -5.17
CA LEU A 107 14.08 7.72 -5.11
C LEU A 107 13.34 7.00 -6.23
N SER A 108 12.38 7.65 -6.89
CA SER A 108 11.69 7.09 -8.05
C SER A 108 12.36 7.42 -9.38
N SER A 109 13.54 8.06 -9.37
CA SER A 109 14.25 8.45 -10.60
C SER A 109 14.94 7.29 -11.31
N VAL A 110 15.30 6.19 -10.64
CA VAL A 110 15.88 5.01 -11.28
C VAL A 110 14.75 4.20 -11.93
N LEU A 111 14.80 4.07 -13.24
CA LEU A 111 13.74 3.49 -14.06
C LEU A 111 14.18 2.16 -14.65
N ILE A 112 13.27 1.20 -14.71
CA ILE A 112 13.49 -0.13 -15.28
C ILE A 112 12.46 -0.36 -16.39
N VAL A 113 12.92 -0.90 -17.51
CA VAL A 113 12.07 -1.42 -18.59
C VAL A 113 11.67 -2.85 -18.24
N LEU A 114 10.38 -3.13 -18.33
CA LEU A 114 9.83 -4.47 -18.33
C LEU A 114 9.31 -4.78 -19.74
N GLU A 115 9.63 -5.95 -20.24
CA GLU A 115 9.09 -6.46 -21.49
C GLU A 115 7.58 -6.73 -21.36
N GLY A 116 6.95 -7.04 -22.48
CA GLY A 116 5.50 -7.23 -22.55
C GLY A 116 4.93 -8.35 -21.67
N ASP A 117 5.77 -9.23 -21.14
CA ASP A 117 5.45 -10.30 -20.19
C ASP A 117 5.94 -10.03 -18.76
N TYR A 118 6.36 -8.79 -18.48
CA TYR A 118 6.97 -8.35 -17.22
C TYR A 118 8.38 -8.90 -16.95
N THR A 119 9.06 -9.49 -17.92
CA THR A 119 10.48 -9.82 -17.77
C THR A 119 11.36 -8.57 -17.81
N ILE A 120 12.51 -8.63 -17.15
CA ILE A 120 13.52 -7.56 -17.15
C ILE A 120 14.77 -8.09 -17.86
N ALA A 121 15.12 -7.47 -18.98
CA ALA A 121 16.26 -7.88 -19.82
C ALA A 121 17.62 -7.35 -19.29
N LEU A 122 17.78 -7.20 -17.99
CA LEU A 122 19.02 -6.76 -17.36
C LEU A 122 19.74 -7.94 -16.71
N ARG A 123 21.07 -7.88 -16.71
CA ARG A 123 21.88 -8.89 -16.02
C ARG A 123 21.53 -8.95 -14.54
N ARG A 124 21.43 -10.14 -13.96
CA ARG A 124 21.08 -10.44 -12.56
C ARG A 124 19.73 -9.86 -12.12
N ALA A 125 18.82 -9.58 -13.06
CA ALA A 125 17.45 -9.21 -12.70
C ALA A 125 16.72 -10.41 -12.11
N PRO A 126 15.94 -10.21 -11.03
CA PRO A 126 15.05 -11.26 -10.50
C PRO A 126 13.83 -11.44 -11.41
N ASP A 127 13.18 -12.58 -11.29
CA ASP A 127 11.87 -12.79 -11.91
C ASP A 127 10.79 -12.03 -11.11
N LEU A 128 10.19 -11.00 -11.73
CA LEU A 128 9.16 -10.18 -11.14
C LEU A 128 7.76 -10.44 -11.72
N ARG A 129 7.63 -11.36 -12.68
CA ARG A 129 6.39 -11.57 -13.43
C ARG A 129 5.19 -11.79 -12.52
N GLN A 130 5.33 -12.66 -11.52
CA GLN A 130 4.23 -12.93 -10.60
C GLN A 130 3.90 -11.74 -9.71
N ALA A 131 4.90 -11.04 -9.15
CA ALA A 131 4.69 -9.85 -8.33
C ALA A 131 4.00 -8.73 -9.13
N CYS A 132 4.39 -8.54 -10.39
CA CYS A 132 3.75 -7.58 -11.29
C CYS A 132 2.32 -8.01 -11.64
N THR A 133 2.09 -9.30 -11.94
CA THR A 133 0.75 -9.82 -12.25
C THR A 133 -0.21 -9.65 -11.06
N GLU A 134 0.25 -9.91 -9.85
CA GLU A 134 -0.57 -9.74 -8.63
C GLU A 134 -0.95 -8.28 -8.37
N ALA A 135 -0.04 -7.33 -8.67
CA ALA A 135 -0.28 -5.92 -8.44
C ALA A 135 -0.98 -5.22 -9.59
N TRP A 136 -0.65 -5.60 -10.82
CA TRP A 136 -1.01 -4.88 -12.05
C TRP A 136 -2.00 -5.61 -12.94
N GLY A 137 -2.26 -6.87 -12.67
CA GLY A 137 -3.03 -7.76 -13.53
C GLY A 137 -2.17 -8.44 -14.60
N PRO A 138 -2.81 -9.22 -15.48
CA PRO A 138 -2.14 -9.94 -16.56
C PRO A 138 -1.32 -9.00 -17.45
N ALA A 139 -0.20 -9.50 -17.94
CA ALA A 139 0.67 -8.77 -18.85
C ALA A 139 -0.07 -8.45 -20.18
N SER A 140 0.09 -7.21 -20.66
CA SER A 140 -0.63 -6.72 -21.85
C SER A 140 0.10 -6.94 -23.17
N GLY A 141 1.31 -7.50 -23.15
CA GLY A 141 2.19 -7.61 -24.31
C GLY A 141 2.96 -6.34 -24.65
N ASN A 142 2.69 -5.21 -23.98
CA ASN A 142 3.37 -3.95 -24.19
C ASN A 142 4.50 -3.75 -23.20
N ARG A 143 5.59 -3.12 -23.65
CA ARG A 143 6.66 -2.69 -22.75
C ARG A 143 6.17 -1.64 -21.75
N VAL A 144 6.60 -1.80 -20.51
CA VAL A 144 6.28 -0.90 -19.39
C VAL A 144 7.57 -0.35 -18.80
N VAL A 145 7.56 0.92 -18.42
CA VAL A 145 8.61 1.52 -17.59
C VAL A 145 8.03 1.89 -16.24
N ALA A 146 8.70 1.43 -15.20
CA ALA A 146 8.35 1.76 -13.81
C ALA A 146 9.61 2.13 -13.02
N SER A 147 9.44 2.79 -11.87
CA SER A 147 10.56 3.07 -10.98
C SER A 147 11.05 1.79 -10.29
N LEU A 148 12.36 1.64 -10.15
CA LEU A 148 12.95 0.52 -9.41
C LEU A 148 12.43 0.45 -7.98
N ARG A 149 12.25 1.61 -7.33
CA ARG A 149 11.68 1.68 -5.97
C ARG A 149 10.32 1.02 -5.89
N GLU A 150 9.46 1.28 -6.87
CA GLU A 150 8.11 0.73 -6.95
C GLU A 150 8.14 -0.78 -7.20
N LEU A 151 8.98 -1.24 -8.14
CA LEU A 151 9.16 -2.67 -8.40
C LEU A 151 9.64 -3.44 -7.15
N LEU A 152 10.58 -2.87 -6.38
CA LEU A 152 11.00 -3.47 -5.11
C LEU A 152 9.87 -3.50 -4.08
N GLY A 153 8.95 -2.53 -4.11
CA GLY A 153 7.73 -2.54 -3.32
C GLY A 153 6.78 -3.69 -3.70
N LEU A 154 6.60 -3.95 -5.01
CA LEU A 154 5.81 -5.09 -5.49
C LEU A 154 6.39 -6.43 -5.03
N VAL A 155 7.72 -6.58 -5.16
CA VAL A 155 8.42 -7.78 -4.67
C VAL A 155 8.20 -7.98 -3.17
N GLY A 156 8.36 -6.91 -2.39
CA GLY A 156 8.11 -6.96 -0.94
C GLY A 156 6.69 -7.40 -0.60
N ALA A 157 5.70 -6.85 -1.29
CA ALA A 157 4.29 -7.23 -1.11
C ALA A 157 4.03 -8.69 -1.50
N HIS A 158 4.62 -9.15 -2.62
CA HIS A 158 4.52 -10.54 -3.05
C HIS A 158 5.11 -11.51 -2.02
N GLU A 159 6.29 -11.22 -1.47
CA GLU A 159 6.92 -12.05 -0.44
C GLU A 159 6.08 -12.08 0.86
N TRP A 160 5.51 -10.94 1.27
CA TRP A 160 4.57 -10.90 2.39
C TRP A 160 3.30 -11.71 2.12
N ARG A 161 2.75 -11.63 0.90
CA ARG A 161 1.59 -12.45 0.51
C ARG A 161 1.93 -13.94 0.56
N LYS A 162 3.09 -14.37 0.08
CA LYS A 162 3.53 -15.76 0.15
C LYS A 162 3.70 -16.24 1.58
N LYS A 163 4.39 -15.49 2.41
CA LYS A 163 4.68 -15.82 3.79
C LYS A 163 3.42 -15.81 4.66
N GLY A 164 2.54 -14.84 4.44
CA GLY A 164 1.41 -14.51 5.31
C GLY A 164 1.84 -13.92 6.65
N VAL A 165 0.91 -13.21 7.28
CA VAL A 165 1.04 -12.64 8.62
C VAL A 165 0.37 -13.59 9.60
N GLU A 166 1.09 -14.00 10.62
CA GLU A 166 0.56 -14.84 11.67
C GLU A 166 -0.34 -14.03 12.62
N ILE A 167 -1.54 -14.52 12.85
CA ILE A 167 -2.57 -13.88 13.69
C ILE A 167 -2.94 -14.88 14.81
N PRO A 168 -2.37 -14.74 16.02
CA PRO A 168 -2.61 -15.67 17.12
C PRO A 168 -4.09 -15.88 17.46
N ALA A 169 -4.89 -14.82 17.31
CA ALA A 169 -6.34 -14.87 17.55
C ALA A 169 -7.10 -15.81 16.60
N LEU A 170 -6.51 -16.24 15.49
CA LEU A 170 -7.11 -17.21 14.55
C LEU A 170 -6.81 -18.67 14.89
N GLY A 171 -5.96 -18.94 15.90
CA GLY A 171 -5.61 -20.27 16.35
C GLY A 171 -4.15 -20.64 16.16
N ALA A 172 -3.85 -21.94 16.09
CA ALA A 172 -2.49 -22.44 15.96
C ALA A 172 -1.99 -22.41 14.49
N PRO A 173 -0.67 -22.21 14.28
CA PRO A 173 -0.05 -22.38 12.96
C PRO A 173 -0.23 -23.81 12.41
N PRO A 174 -0.26 -23.99 11.08
CA PRO A 174 -0.13 -22.97 10.02
C PRO A 174 -1.47 -22.30 9.63
N GLY A 175 -2.60 -22.72 10.21
CA GLY A 175 -3.95 -22.31 9.84
C GLY A 175 -4.38 -20.92 10.37
N ASN A 176 -3.44 -20.12 10.86
CA ASN A 176 -3.69 -18.82 11.49
C ASN A 176 -3.08 -17.63 10.73
N ARG A 177 -2.85 -17.77 9.41
CA ARG A 177 -2.18 -16.74 8.62
C ARG A 177 -3.14 -16.00 7.73
N ILE A 178 -2.94 -14.68 7.66
CA ILE A 178 -3.56 -13.76 6.69
C ILE A 178 -2.52 -13.43 5.62
N HIS A 179 -2.90 -13.56 4.36
CA HIS A 179 -2.08 -13.31 3.19
C HIS A 179 -2.50 -11.99 2.52
N PRO A 180 -1.86 -10.85 2.83
CA PRO A 180 -2.27 -9.56 2.31
C PRO A 180 -1.94 -9.43 0.82
N HIS A 181 -2.87 -8.87 0.04
CA HIS A 181 -2.61 -8.50 -1.35
C HIS A 181 -1.91 -7.15 -1.43
N TYR A 182 -1.24 -6.90 -2.57
CA TYR A 182 -0.69 -5.59 -2.86
C TYR A 182 -1.79 -4.51 -2.80
N GLY A 183 -1.50 -3.42 -2.10
CA GLY A 183 -2.44 -2.31 -1.94
C GLY A 183 -3.50 -2.50 -0.86
N VAL A 184 -3.57 -3.67 -0.22
CA VAL A 184 -4.45 -3.93 0.92
C VAL A 184 -3.66 -3.85 2.23
N PHE A 185 -4.25 -3.24 3.26
CA PHE A 185 -3.59 -3.05 4.55
C PHE A 185 -3.21 -4.38 5.19
N SER A 186 -1.92 -4.53 5.49
CA SER A 186 -1.40 -5.77 6.09
C SER A 186 -1.50 -5.70 7.62
N PRO A 187 -2.07 -6.71 8.31
CA PRO A 187 -2.22 -6.75 9.76
C PRO A 187 -0.92 -7.12 10.49
N VAL A 188 0.21 -6.52 10.10
CA VAL A 188 1.54 -6.78 10.71
C VAL A 188 1.58 -6.30 12.16
N ARG A 189 0.89 -5.20 12.46
CA ARG A 189 0.68 -4.73 13.84
C ARG A 189 -0.62 -5.33 14.33
N GLY A 190 -0.52 -6.31 15.23
CA GLY A 190 -1.65 -7.11 15.68
C GLY A 190 -2.48 -6.50 16.80
N GLU A 191 -2.05 -5.37 17.39
CA GLU A 191 -2.63 -4.81 18.61
C GLU A 191 -4.16 -4.57 18.47
N TYR A 192 -4.58 -4.04 17.33
CA TYR A 192 -5.99 -3.80 17.05
C TYR A 192 -6.79 -5.11 16.85
N VAL A 193 -6.15 -6.14 16.34
CA VAL A 193 -6.76 -7.47 16.19
C VAL A 193 -6.99 -8.10 17.56
N ASP A 194 -6.02 -7.95 18.47
CA ASP A 194 -6.11 -8.46 19.83
C ASP A 194 -7.22 -7.75 20.63
N LEU A 195 -7.43 -6.45 20.43
CA LEU A 195 -8.55 -5.73 21.02
C LEU A 195 -9.89 -6.37 20.61
N VAL A 196 -10.09 -6.61 19.31
CA VAL A 196 -11.32 -7.26 18.81
C VAL A 196 -11.40 -8.72 19.27
N ALA A 197 -10.27 -9.41 19.42
CA ALA A 197 -10.24 -10.79 19.89
C ALA A 197 -10.64 -10.94 21.37
N GLN A 198 -10.37 -9.92 22.21
CA GLN A 198 -10.54 -10.01 23.67
C GLN A 198 -11.79 -9.27 24.19
N ALA A 199 -12.26 -8.22 23.51
CA ALA A 199 -13.42 -7.46 23.96
C ALA A 199 -14.66 -8.37 24.11
N PRO A 200 -15.49 -8.23 25.16
CA PRO A 200 -16.73 -8.99 25.32
C PRO A 200 -17.65 -8.80 24.13
N LEU A 201 -18.12 -9.89 23.50
CA LEU A 201 -19.08 -9.79 22.39
C LEU A 201 -20.48 -9.47 22.93
N PRO A 202 -21.16 -8.42 22.42
CA PRO A 202 -22.54 -8.13 22.82
C PRO A 202 -23.51 -9.22 22.33
N SER A 203 -23.18 -9.88 21.22
CA SER A 203 -23.94 -10.97 20.63
C SER A 203 -23.04 -11.85 19.76
N LYS A 204 -23.50 -13.08 19.50
CA LYS A 204 -22.88 -14.01 18.56
C LYS A 204 -23.73 -14.31 17.32
N THR A 205 -24.84 -13.62 17.14
CA THR A 205 -25.74 -13.86 16.00
C THR A 205 -25.23 -13.25 14.70
N LEU A 206 -25.00 -11.94 14.72
CA LEU A 206 -24.62 -11.14 13.55
C LEU A 206 -23.61 -10.07 13.95
N ALA A 207 -22.66 -9.81 13.06
CA ALA A 207 -21.79 -8.64 13.13
C ALA A 207 -21.60 -8.03 11.74
N PHE A 208 -21.41 -6.71 11.69
CA PHE A 208 -20.97 -5.99 10.50
C PHE A 208 -19.50 -5.63 10.64
N ASP A 209 -18.70 -5.84 9.57
CA ASP A 209 -17.29 -5.44 9.46
C ASP A 209 -17.16 -4.42 8.33
N VAL A 210 -17.05 -3.14 8.66
CA VAL A 210 -17.03 -2.04 7.72
C VAL A 210 -15.58 -1.69 7.34
N GLY A 211 -15.24 -1.89 6.07
CA GLY A 211 -13.86 -1.78 5.59
C GLY A 211 -13.09 -3.08 5.83
N VAL A 212 -13.54 -4.17 5.20
CA VAL A 212 -13.03 -5.54 5.48
C VAL A 212 -11.54 -5.73 5.24
N GLY A 213 -10.93 -4.98 4.32
CA GLY A 213 -9.51 -5.07 4.00
C GLY A 213 -9.04 -6.50 3.69
N THR A 214 -8.18 -7.07 4.53
CA THR A 214 -7.71 -8.46 4.39
C THR A 214 -8.70 -9.52 4.91
N GLY A 215 -9.79 -9.12 5.52
CA GLY A 215 -10.74 -10.01 6.17
C GLY A 215 -10.35 -10.46 7.58
N VAL A 216 -9.30 -9.88 8.16
CA VAL A 216 -8.77 -10.32 9.46
C VAL A 216 -9.77 -10.16 10.60
N LEU A 217 -10.47 -9.03 10.70
CA LEU A 217 -11.46 -8.80 11.77
C LEU A 217 -12.68 -9.71 11.60
N SER A 218 -13.20 -9.83 10.38
CA SER A 218 -14.25 -10.80 10.05
C SER A 218 -13.88 -12.22 10.45
N ALA A 219 -12.64 -12.64 10.15
CA ALA A 219 -12.15 -13.97 10.50
C ALA A 219 -12.06 -14.16 12.01
N VAL A 220 -11.60 -13.16 12.76
CA VAL A 220 -11.53 -13.19 14.24
C VAL A 220 -12.94 -13.30 14.84
N LEU A 221 -13.88 -12.48 14.38
CA LEU A 221 -15.29 -12.52 14.85
C LEU A 221 -15.91 -13.91 14.60
N ALA A 222 -15.72 -14.47 13.40
CA ALA A 222 -16.21 -15.81 13.07
C ALA A 222 -15.55 -16.90 13.93
N ARG A 223 -14.24 -16.81 14.22
CA ARG A 223 -13.54 -17.74 15.14
C ARG A 223 -14.02 -17.63 16.57
N ARG A 224 -14.43 -16.45 17.02
CA ARG A 224 -15.05 -16.20 18.33
C ARG A 224 -16.48 -16.73 18.46
N GLY A 225 -17.03 -17.28 17.38
CA GLY A 225 -18.35 -17.91 17.36
C GLY A 225 -19.48 -17.03 16.86
N VAL A 226 -19.20 -15.85 16.26
CA VAL A 226 -20.21 -15.09 15.54
C VAL A 226 -20.71 -15.94 14.37
N GLN A 227 -22.03 -16.17 14.32
CA GLN A 227 -22.65 -17.08 13.36
C GLN A 227 -22.63 -16.54 11.93
N ARG A 228 -22.85 -15.23 11.77
CA ARG A 228 -22.82 -14.54 10.48
C ARG A 228 -22.08 -13.21 10.64
N VAL A 229 -21.15 -12.95 9.74
CA VAL A 229 -20.50 -11.65 9.58
C VAL A 229 -20.81 -11.13 8.18
N VAL A 230 -21.35 -9.93 8.06
CA VAL A 230 -21.51 -9.25 6.78
C VAL A 230 -20.43 -8.17 6.71
N ALA A 231 -19.54 -8.31 5.74
CA ALA A 231 -18.36 -7.47 5.63
C ALA A 231 -18.38 -6.67 4.33
N THR A 232 -18.12 -5.38 4.41
CA THR A 232 -18.16 -4.47 3.27
C THR A 232 -16.81 -3.88 2.97
N ASP A 233 -16.56 -3.59 1.69
CA ASP A 233 -15.46 -2.75 1.23
C ASP A 233 -15.82 -2.17 -0.14
N GLN A 234 -15.39 -0.95 -0.42
CA GLN A 234 -15.56 -0.35 -1.74
C GLN A 234 -14.48 -0.82 -2.73
N ASP A 235 -13.30 -1.24 -2.24
CA ASP A 235 -12.17 -1.67 -3.08
C ASP A 235 -12.31 -3.16 -3.47
N PRO A 236 -12.50 -3.49 -4.76
CA PRO A 236 -12.56 -4.88 -5.21
C PRO A 236 -11.28 -5.68 -4.92
N ARG A 237 -10.11 -5.03 -4.75
CA ARG A 237 -8.87 -5.70 -4.34
C ARG A 237 -8.95 -6.20 -2.90
N ALA A 238 -9.52 -5.39 -1.99
CA ALA A 238 -9.75 -5.77 -0.61
C ALA A 238 -10.71 -6.96 -0.52
N LEU A 239 -11.83 -6.91 -1.24
CA LEU A 239 -12.80 -8.01 -1.30
C LEU A 239 -12.20 -9.31 -1.84
N THR A 240 -11.35 -9.22 -2.86
CA THR A 240 -10.64 -10.38 -3.41
C THR A 240 -9.66 -10.94 -2.38
N CYS A 241 -8.90 -10.07 -1.72
CA CYS A 241 -7.99 -10.45 -0.64
C CYS A 241 -8.71 -11.14 0.51
N ALA A 242 -9.80 -10.53 1.01
CA ALA A 242 -10.62 -11.08 2.08
C ALA A 242 -11.19 -12.46 1.70
N ARG A 243 -11.73 -12.60 0.48
CA ARG A 243 -12.28 -13.87 -0.02
C ARG A 243 -11.27 -14.99 0.00
N GLU A 244 -10.05 -14.76 -0.52
CA GLU A 244 -8.99 -15.77 -0.53
C GLU A 244 -8.54 -16.15 0.90
N ASN A 245 -8.41 -15.17 1.80
CA ASN A 245 -8.05 -15.43 3.18
C ASN A 245 -9.14 -16.21 3.91
N LEU A 246 -10.40 -15.82 3.79
CA LEU A 246 -11.53 -16.51 4.40
C LEU A 246 -11.67 -17.95 3.87
N GLN A 247 -11.41 -18.16 2.57
CA GLN A 247 -11.39 -19.51 1.98
C GLN A 247 -10.28 -20.38 2.59
N ARG A 248 -9.07 -19.86 2.72
CA ARG A 248 -7.94 -20.58 3.35
C ARG A 248 -8.21 -20.91 4.81
N LEU A 249 -8.93 -20.04 5.52
CA LEU A 249 -9.31 -20.24 6.92
C LEU A 249 -10.56 -21.13 7.11
N GLY A 250 -11.24 -21.52 6.02
CA GLY A 250 -12.49 -22.32 6.06
C GLY A 250 -13.69 -21.54 6.64
N LEU A 251 -13.75 -20.22 6.43
CA LEU A 251 -14.74 -19.31 7.03
C LEU A 251 -15.77 -18.75 6.04
N THR A 252 -15.73 -19.16 4.77
CA THR A 252 -16.64 -18.66 3.71
C THR A 252 -18.11 -18.88 4.00
N GLY A 253 -18.49 -19.89 4.77
CA GLY A 253 -19.87 -20.15 5.18
C GLY A 253 -20.37 -19.24 6.32
N ARG A 254 -19.48 -18.44 6.94
CA ARG A 254 -19.83 -17.52 8.04
C ARG A 254 -19.68 -16.05 7.71
N VAL A 255 -18.89 -15.73 6.67
CA VAL A 255 -18.59 -14.36 6.28
C VAL A 255 -19.10 -14.11 4.87
N GLU A 256 -20.01 -13.16 4.74
CA GLU A 256 -20.55 -12.65 3.49
C GLU A 256 -19.82 -11.37 3.12
N LEU A 257 -19.29 -11.29 1.90
CA LEU A 257 -18.55 -10.12 1.38
C LEU A 257 -19.44 -9.34 0.41
N GLN A 258 -19.59 -8.05 0.64
CA GLN A 258 -20.37 -7.14 -0.21
C GLN A 258 -19.52 -5.97 -0.69
N GLN A 259 -19.58 -5.66 -1.99
CA GLN A 259 -18.96 -4.45 -2.53
C GLN A 259 -19.89 -3.27 -2.27
N GLN A 260 -19.60 -2.53 -1.23
CA GLN A 260 -20.44 -1.41 -0.81
C GLN A 260 -19.61 -0.36 -0.07
N ASP A 261 -20.02 0.89 -0.17
CA ASP A 261 -19.47 1.97 0.65
C ASP A 261 -20.12 1.94 2.04
N LEU A 262 -19.28 1.88 3.06
CA LEU A 262 -19.68 1.83 4.47
C LEU A 262 -20.55 0.59 4.83
N PHE A 263 -21.80 0.79 5.23
CA PHE A 263 -22.62 -0.22 5.90
C PHE A 263 -23.37 -1.14 4.95
N PRO A 264 -23.51 -2.42 5.28
CA PRO A 264 -24.51 -3.28 4.62
C PRO A 264 -25.93 -2.88 5.02
N GLU A 265 -26.92 -3.43 4.32
CA GLU A 265 -28.33 -3.20 4.67
C GLU A 265 -28.69 -3.83 6.03
N GLY A 266 -29.60 -3.18 6.76
CA GLY A 266 -30.14 -3.67 8.01
C GLY A 266 -29.41 -3.18 9.26
N LYS A 267 -29.57 -3.93 10.34
CA LYS A 267 -28.98 -3.66 11.66
C LYS A 267 -28.30 -4.88 12.21
N ALA A 268 -27.27 -4.66 13.03
CA ALA A 268 -26.54 -5.71 13.73
C ALA A 268 -26.35 -5.35 15.20
N PRO A 269 -26.22 -6.35 16.08
CA PRO A 269 -25.87 -6.11 17.47
C PRO A 269 -24.41 -5.67 17.66
N LEU A 270 -23.57 -5.89 16.66
CA LEU A 270 -22.16 -5.45 16.64
C LEU A 270 -21.78 -4.90 15.27
N VAL A 271 -21.22 -3.70 15.26
CA VAL A 271 -20.60 -3.10 14.07
C VAL A 271 -19.13 -2.77 14.37
N VAL A 272 -18.21 -3.32 13.61
CA VAL A 272 -16.76 -3.09 13.78
C VAL A 272 -16.23 -2.33 12.59
N CYS A 273 -15.33 -1.37 12.83
CA CYS A 273 -14.62 -0.63 11.79
C CYS A 273 -13.20 -0.28 12.23
N ASN A 274 -12.23 -0.55 11.36
CA ASN A 274 -10.87 -0.04 11.46
C ASN A 274 -10.62 0.91 10.27
N PRO A 275 -11.09 2.18 10.34
CA PRO A 275 -10.98 3.10 9.21
C PRO A 275 -9.56 3.59 9.01
N PRO A 276 -9.20 4.13 7.85
CA PRO A 276 -8.01 4.94 7.70
C PRO A 276 -8.12 6.19 8.60
N TRP A 277 -6.99 6.57 9.25
CA TRP A 277 -7.01 7.57 10.35
C TRP A 277 -6.27 8.86 10.06
N LEU A 278 -5.54 8.96 8.95
CA LEU A 278 -4.80 10.18 8.62
C LEU A 278 -5.60 11.05 7.64
N PRO A 279 -5.99 12.28 8.00
CA PRO A 279 -6.83 13.14 7.15
C PRO A 279 -6.00 13.79 6.03
N ALA A 280 -5.48 12.97 5.10
CA ALA A 280 -4.70 13.42 3.98
C ALA A 280 -5.05 12.62 2.72
N ARG A 281 -4.73 13.18 1.55
CA ARG A 281 -4.91 12.49 0.29
C ARG A 281 -3.89 11.37 0.11
N ALA A 282 -4.38 10.16 -0.20
CA ALA A 282 -3.54 9.03 -0.56
C ALA A 282 -2.84 9.26 -1.90
N SER A 283 -1.56 8.90 -1.98
CA SER A 283 -0.75 8.98 -3.21
C SER A 283 -0.41 7.60 -3.79
N SER A 284 -0.86 6.52 -3.14
CA SER A 284 -0.66 5.15 -3.63
C SER A 284 -1.79 4.24 -3.12
N PRO A 285 -2.01 3.05 -3.73
CA PRO A 285 -3.04 2.12 -3.27
C PRO A 285 -2.91 1.74 -1.79
N ILE A 286 -1.71 1.47 -1.30
CA ILE A 286 -1.47 1.10 0.10
C ILE A 286 -1.74 2.28 1.06
N GLU A 287 -1.53 3.51 0.60
CA GLU A 287 -1.83 4.70 1.40
C GLU A 287 -3.33 4.94 1.57
N ARG A 288 -4.19 4.44 0.67
CA ARG A 288 -5.66 4.54 0.81
C ARG A 288 -6.17 3.82 2.06
N ALA A 289 -5.46 2.81 2.52
CA ALA A 289 -5.81 2.09 3.74
C ALA A 289 -5.39 2.83 5.03
N VAL A 290 -4.67 3.96 4.91
CA VAL A 290 -4.14 4.76 6.04
C VAL A 290 -4.64 6.20 5.98
N TYR A 291 -4.82 6.74 4.76
CA TYR A 291 -5.22 8.13 4.53
C TYR A 291 -6.68 8.23 4.12
N ASP A 292 -7.44 9.06 4.84
CA ASP A 292 -8.84 9.39 4.60
C ASP A 292 -8.97 10.89 4.34
N GLU A 293 -9.03 11.29 3.06
CA GLU A 293 -9.11 12.70 2.66
C GLU A 293 -10.37 13.34 3.26
N GLY A 294 -10.16 14.36 4.09
CA GLY A 294 -11.24 15.06 4.78
C GLY A 294 -11.96 14.22 5.84
N SER A 295 -11.40 13.08 6.26
CA SER A 295 -12.01 12.11 7.19
C SER A 295 -13.39 11.64 6.72
N GLY A 296 -13.54 11.39 5.41
CA GLY A 296 -14.82 11.05 4.78
C GLY A 296 -15.40 9.73 5.30
N MET A 297 -14.56 8.69 5.35
CA MET A 297 -14.97 7.37 5.86
C MET A 297 -15.34 7.44 7.36
N LEU A 298 -14.48 8.07 8.19
CA LEU A 298 -14.74 8.21 9.62
C LEU A 298 -16.03 8.98 9.89
N ARG A 299 -16.26 10.08 9.20
CA ARG A 299 -17.51 10.88 9.34
C ARG A 299 -18.73 10.10 8.90
N GLY A 300 -18.66 9.43 7.75
CA GLY A 300 -19.74 8.59 7.24
C GLY A 300 -20.07 7.45 8.19
N PHE A 301 -19.04 6.78 8.73
CA PHE A 301 -19.23 5.74 9.74
C PHE A 301 -19.92 6.26 10.99
N LEU A 302 -19.46 7.34 11.58
CA LEU A 302 -20.08 7.92 12.79
C LEU A 302 -21.50 8.40 12.54
N ALA A 303 -21.79 8.99 11.39
CA ALA A 303 -23.13 9.45 11.03
C ALA A 303 -24.13 8.30 10.80
N GLY A 304 -23.65 7.19 10.20
CA GLY A 304 -24.50 6.04 9.86
C GLY A 304 -24.65 5.00 10.98
N LEU A 305 -23.71 4.96 11.95
CA LEU A 305 -23.62 3.90 12.94
C LEU A 305 -24.95 3.64 13.69
N GLY A 306 -25.61 4.70 14.17
CA GLY A 306 -26.86 4.57 14.93
C GLY A 306 -28.02 3.98 14.12
N ALA A 307 -28.05 4.17 12.79
CA ALA A 307 -29.06 3.59 11.92
C ALA A 307 -28.85 2.08 11.67
N HIS A 308 -27.61 1.58 11.86
CA HIS A 308 -27.23 0.20 11.58
C HIS A 308 -26.97 -0.64 12.87
N LEU A 309 -27.18 -0.05 14.05
CA LEU A 309 -27.17 -0.78 15.32
C LEU A 309 -28.55 -1.23 15.73
N GLU A 310 -28.63 -2.45 16.25
CA GLU A 310 -29.82 -2.92 17.00
C GLU A 310 -29.93 -2.17 18.34
N PRO A 311 -31.11 -2.13 18.98
CA PRO A 311 -31.24 -1.61 20.33
C PRO A 311 -30.32 -2.32 21.31
N GLY A 312 -29.47 -1.58 22.00
CA GLY A 312 -28.44 -2.14 22.89
C GLY A 312 -27.20 -2.72 22.18
N GLY A 313 -27.09 -2.57 20.85
CA GLY A 313 -25.92 -2.96 20.07
C GLY A 313 -24.72 -2.04 20.30
N GLU A 314 -23.53 -2.52 19.93
CA GLU A 314 -22.27 -1.82 20.12
C GLU A 314 -21.59 -1.52 18.78
N GLY A 315 -20.99 -0.32 18.68
CA GLY A 315 -20.08 0.06 17.60
C GLY A 315 -18.64 0.07 18.09
N TRP A 316 -17.77 -0.75 17.49
CA TRP A 316 -16.35 -0.80 17.80
C TRP A 316 -15.55 -0.07 16.73
N LEU A 317 -15.05 1.09 17.09
CA LEU A 317 -14.21 1.92 16.24
C LEU A 317 -12.75 1.83 16.71
N ILE A 318 -11.84 1.41 15.82
CA ILE A 318 -10.42 1.26 16.08
C ILE A 318 -9.69 2.49 15.54
N LEU A 319 -8.97 3.23 16.41
CA LEU A 319 -8.23 4.46 16.09
C LEU A 319 -6.79 4.38 16.59
#